data_7b23390532bf3b4d1a809931c7077a2d
#
_entry.id   7b23390532bf3b4d1a809931c7077a2d
#
_cell.length_a   1.000
_cell.length_b   1.000
_cell.length_c   1.000
_cell.angle_alpha   90.00
_cell.angle_beta   90.00
_cell.angle_gamma   90.00
#
_symmetry.space_group_name_H-M   'P 1'
#
loop_
_entity.id
_entity.type
_entity.pdbx_description
1 polymer ?
#
loop_
_entity_poly.entity_id
_entity_poly.type
_entity_poly.pdbx_seq_one_letter_code
_entity_poly.pdbx_strand_id
1 'polypeptide(L)'
;MKVLVADDDKLSRKLLGSSLQRWGYDVVTAENGAQALEILADSDAPPMAVLDWFMPELTGPEVCRRVRETHREPYTYILLLTANGSKDATVEGLEAGADDYVVKPFEENELRVRLRAGKRIIDLQMDQLRAREELRERASKDLLTMLPNRAAICGALETELARCHRDKRSVGVILLDIDHFKKINDTYGHFTGDAVLRETASRLRHNMRPYDQVGRYGGEEFLVVLPNCDLEQAAAQAERMRHRLHSEIMLVDGAELWVSASFGVTVSDGSDRGADVFVRLADEALYRAKGNGRNCVSTQTT
;
A
#
# COMPACT_ATOMS: atom_id res chain seq x y z
N MET A 1 -6.72 -23.80 -2.17
CA MET A 1 -5.48 -23.25 -1.57
C MET A 1 -4.31 -24.03 -2.16
N LYS A 2 -3.31 -23.32 -2.68
CA LYS A 2 -2.08 -23.94 -3.21
C LYS A 2 -1.23 -24.53 -2.09
N VAL A 3 -0.62 -25.68 -2.32
CA VAL A 3 0.33 -26.35 -1.42
C VAL A 3 1.50 -26.85 -2.24
N LEU A 4 2.72 -26.48 -1.87
CA LEU A 4 3.94 -27.06 -2.42
C LEU A 4 4.21 -28.42 -1.77
N VAL A 5 4.56 -29.41 -2.58
CA VAL A 5 5.09 -30.71 -2.15
C VAL A 5 6.48 -30.88 -2.75
N ALA A 6 7.49 -30.94 -1.91
CA ALA A 6 8.87 -31.20 -2.33
C ALA A 6 9.38 -32.50 -1.69
N ASP A 7 9.75 -33.44 -2.52
CA ASP A 7 10.29 -34.75 -2.15
C ASP A 7 11.08 -35.26 -3.37
N ASP A 8 12.27 -35.82 -3.20
CA ASP A 8 13.10 -36.31 -4.32
C ASP A 8 12.57 -37.65 -4.86
N ASP A 9 11.90 -38.45 -4.01
CA ASP A 9 11.27 -39.67 -4.46
C ASP A 9 9.96 -39.41 -5.22
N LYS A 10 9.96 -39.74 -6.50
CA LYS A 10 8.83 -39.56 -7.41
C LYS A 10 7.54 -40.24 -6.94
N LEU A 11 7.67 -41.43 -6.31
CA LEU A 11 6.49 -42.17 -5.84
C LEU A 11 5.89 -41.51 -4.60
N SER A 12 6.69 -41.17 -3.61
CA SER A 12 6.30 -40.40 -2.42
C SER A 12 5.63 -39.09 -2.80
N ARG A 13 6.25 -38.32 -3.69
CA ARG A 13 5.75 -37.04 -4.18
C ARG A 13 4.36 -37.19 -4.86
N LYS A 14 4.18 -38.24 -5.70
CA LYS A 14 2.91 -38.52 -6.37
C LYS A 14 1.82 -38.96 -5.40
N LEU A 15 2.13 -39.84 -4.46
CA LEU A 15 1.17 -40.32 -3.44
C LEU A 15 0.70 -39.18 -2.55
N LEU A 16 1.64 -38.40 -2.04
CA LEU A 16 1.35 -37.24 -1.19
C LEU A 16 0.51 -36.21 -1.95
N GLY A 17 0.90 -35.88 -3.18
CA GLY A 17 0.15 -34.97 -4.03
C GLY A 17 -1.28 -35.44 -4.29
N SER A 18 -1.47 -36.73 -4.56
CA SER A 18 -2.82 -37.32 -4.78
C SER A 18 -3.68 -37.25 -3.51
N SER A 19 -3.11 -37.48 -2.34
CA SER A 19 -3.82 -37.35 -1.06
C SER A 19 -4.24 -35.91 -0.78
N LEU A 20 -3.35 -34.94 -1.03
CA LEU A 20 -3.65 -33.52 -0.88
C LEU A 20 -4.73 -33.05 -1.83
N GLN A 21 -4.68 -33.48 -3.10
CA GLN A 21 -5.73 -33.18 -4.10
C GLN A 21 -7.10 -33.74 -3.68
N ARG A 22 -7.15 -34.97 -3.14
CA ARG A 22 -8.39 -35.54 -2.60
C ARG A 22 -8.94 -34.71 -1.42
N TRP A 23 -8.08 -34.02 -0.67
CA TRP A 23 -8.49 -33.13 0.41
C TRP A 23 -8.81 -31.70 -0.04
N GLY A 24 -8.78 -31.45 -1.36
CA GLY A 24 -9.18 -30.17 -1.97
C GLY A 24 -8.07 -29.12 -2.01
N TYR A 25 -6.81 -29.52 -1.93
CA TYR A 25 -5.67 -28.62 -2.17
C TYR A 25 -5.27 -28.63 -3.65
N ASP A 26 -4.76 -27.48 -4.09
CA ASP A 26 -4.12 -27.32 -5.40
C ASP A 26 -2.61 -27.54 -5.21
N VAL A 27 -2.07 -28.61 -5.83
CA VAL A 27 -0.73 -29.11 -5.53
C VAL A 27 0.27 -28.66 -6.58
N VAL A 28 1.31 -27.98 -6.15
CA VAL A 28 2.52 -27.70 -6.91
C VAL A 28 3.61 -28.64 -6.42
N THR A 29 4.47 -29.15 -7.30
CA THR A 29 5.50 -30.13 -6.92
C THR A 29 6.90 -29.64 -7.23
N ALA A 30 7.88 -30.01 -6.39
CA ALA A 30 9.30 -29.83 -6.61
C ALA A 30 10.05 -31.15 -6.41
N GLU A 31 11.15 -31.34 -7.14
CA GLU A 31 11.93 -32.57 -7.13
C GLU A 31 13.19 -32.48 -6.26
N ASN A 32 13.54 -31.26 -5.83
CA ASN A 32 14.69 -30.96 -4.97
C ASN A 32 14.44 -29.67 -4.19
N GLY A 33 15.34 -29.38 -3.24
CA GLY A 33 15.23 -28.21 -2.40
C GLY A 33 15.46 -26.89 -3.12
N ALA A 34 16.29 -26.84 -4.18
CA ALA A 34 16.51 -25.61 -4.93
C ALA A 34 15.27 -25.21 -5.74
N GLN A 35 14.61 -26.17 -6.40
CA GLN A 35 13.34 -25.94 -7.08
C GLN A 35 12.25 -25.53 -6.08
N ALA A 36 12.20 -26.15 -4.90
CA ALA A 36 11.25 -25.77 -3.85
C ALA A 36 11.48 -24.32 -3.43
N LEU A 37 12.72 -23.89 -3.24
CA LEU A 37 13.06 -22.52 -2.88
C LEU A 37 12.69 -21.52 -3.99
N GLU A 38 12.92 -21.84 -5.25
CA GLU A 38 12.53 -21.01 -6.40
C GLU A 38 11.00 -20.78 -6.42
N ILE A 39 10.20 -21.84 -6.27
CA ILE A 39 8.75 -21.76 -6.21
C ILE A 39 8.29 -20.90 -5.01
N LEU A 40 8.94 -21.06 -3.86
CA LEU A 40 8.61 -20.29 -2.65
C LEU A 40 9.10 -18.83 -2.69
N ALA A 41 10.00 -18.49 -3.60
CA ALA A 41 10.47 -17.12 -3.83
C ALA A 41 9.58 -16.34 -4.83
N ASP A 42 8.71 -17.01 -5.58
CA ASP A 42 7.82 -16.38 -6.56
C ASP A 42 6.75 -15.49 -5.91
N SER A 43 6.26 -14.51 -6.64
CA SER A 43 5.18 -13.61 -6.20
C SER A 43 3.86 -14.33 -5.91
N ASP A 44 3.57 -15.45 -6.58
CA ASP A 44 2.40 -16.30 -6.40
C ASP A 44 2.74 -17.61 -5.64
N ALA A 45 3.70 -17.53 -4.72
CA ALA A 45 4.15 -18.69 -3.95
C ALA A 45 3.00 -19.36 -3.18
N PRO A 46 2.98 -20.70 -3.09
CA PRO A 46 2.04 -21.42 -2.25
C PRO A 46 2.16 -20.99 -0.78
N PRO A 47 1.03 -20.67 -0.10
CA PRO A 47 1.05 -20.28 1.31
C PRO A 47 1.34 -21.44 2.27
N MET A 48 1.43 -22.67 1.75
CA MET A 48 1.77 -23.87 2.51
C MET A 48 2.75 -24.72 1.73
N ALA A 49 3.75 -25.27 2.43
CA ALA A 49 4.72 -26.19 1.88
C ALA A 49 4.85 -27.46 2.75
N VAL A 50 4.94 -28.60 2.09
CA VAL A 50 5.31 -29.89 2.69
C VAL A 50 6.63 -30.29 2.05
N LEU A 51 7.72 -30.27 2.82
CA LEU A 51 9.08 -30.50 2.35
C LEU A 51 9.64 -31.76 2.96
N ASP A 52 10.23 -32.64 2.15
CA ASP A 52 11.05 -33.71 2.69
C ASP A 52 12.30 -33.16 3.34
N TRP A 53 12.79 -33.83 4.38
CA TRP A 53 13.98 -33.45 5.08
C TRP A 53 15.22 -33.57 4.20
N PHE A 54 15.37 -34.71 3.55
CA PHE A 54 16.51 -35.01 2.69
C PHE A 54 16.13 -34.84 1.23
N MET A 55 16.66 -33.81 0.59
CA MET A 55 16.50 -33.56 -0.83
C MET A 55 17.86 -33.19 -1.44
N PRO A 56 18.08 -33.49 -2.73
CA PRO A 56 19.26 -33.00 -3.43
C PRO A 56 19.33 -31.48 -3.46
N GLU A 57 20.55 -30.95 -3.57
CA GLU A 57 20.90 -29.53 -3.65
C GLU A 57 20.68 -28.76 -2.34
N LEU A 58 19.48 -28.76 -1.79
CA LEU A 58 19.14 -28.16 -0.52
C LEU A 58 18.25 -29.10 0.30
N THR A 59 18.60 -29.29 1.55
CA THR A 59 17.75 -30.02 2.52
C THR A 59 16.51 -29.20 2.90
N GLY A 60 15.47 -29.86 3.40
CA GLY A 60 14.25 -29.20 3.88
C GLY A 60 14.54 -28.10 4.92
N PRO A 61 15.36 -28.35 5.96
CA PRO A 61 15.76 -27.30 6.91
C PRO A 61 16.50 -26.12 6.28
N GLU A 62 17.35 -26.34 5.26
CA GLU A 62 18.03 -25.24 4.55
C GLU A 62 17.04 -24.38 3.76
N VAL A 63 16.05 -25.01 3.11
CA VAL A 63 14.95 -24.28 2.45
C VAL A 63 14.18 -23.44 3.47
N CYS A 64 13.84 -24.00 4.64
CA CYS A 64 13.17 -23.27 5.72
C CYS A 64 13.96 -22.00 6.12
N ARG A 65 15.27 -22.13 6.43
CA ARG A 65 16.10 -20.98 6.83
C ARG A 65 16.08 -19.88 5.77
N ARG A 66 16.29 -20.23 4.50
CA ARG A 66 16.31 -19.24 3.41
C ARG A 66 14.94 -18.55 3.20
N VAL A 67 13.85 -19.28 3.31
CA VAL A 67 12.51 -18.70 3.25
C VAL A 67 12.28 -17.72 4.41
N ARG A 68 12.74 -18.05 5.62
CA ARG A 68 12.59 -17.19 6.80
C ARG A 68 13.48 -15.94 6.77
N GLU A 69 14.65 -16.01 6.15
CA GLU A 69 15.54 -14.86 5.96
C GLU A 69 14.92 -13.75 5.11
N THR A 70 14.01 -14.08 4.21
CA THR A 70 13.35 -13.09 3.34
C THR A 70 12.27 -12.27 4.02
N HIS A 71 11.84 -12.61 5.25
CA HIS A 71 10.77 -11.95 6.03
C HIS A 71 9.54 -11.61 5.19
N ARG A 72 9.17 -12.49 4.28
CA ARG A 72 8.13 -12.24 3.29
C ARG A 72 6.72 -12.31 3.88
N GLU A 73 5.87 -11.38 3.49
CA GLU A 73 4.41 -11.45 3.64
C GLU A 73 3.75 -11.75 2.26
N PRO A 74 2.74 -12.62 2.18
CA PRO A 74 2.16 -13.41 3.28
C PRO A 74 3.05 -14.55 3.72
N TYR A 75 2.90 -14.96 4.99
CA TYR A 75 3.64 -16.05 5.63
C TYR A 75 3.39 -17.39 4.94
N THR A 76 4.45 -18.19 4.75
CA THR A 76 4.34 -19.57 4.26
C THR A 76 4.45 -20.54 5.43
N TYR A 77 3.42 -21.35 5.66
CA TYR A 77 3.45 -22.45 6.63
C TYR A 77 4.25 -23.62 6.05
N ILE A 78 5.30 -24.04 6.74
CA ILE A 78 6.21 -25.11 6.30
C ILE A 78 6.11 -26.31 7.23
N LEU A 79 5.73 -27.47 6.68
CA LEU A 79 5.72 -28.76 7.35
C LEU A 79 6.88 -29.61 6.81
N LEU A 80 7.76 -30.09 7.71
CA LEU A 80 8.84 -31.00 7.33
C LEU A 80 8.41 -32.46 7.46
N LEU A 81 8.78 -33.29 6.49
CA LEU A 81 8.67 -34.75 6.58
C LEU A 81 10.05 -35.30 6.91
N THR A 82 10.19 -36.09 7.97
CA THR A 82 11.47 -36.64 8.41
C THR A 82 11.40 -38.15 8.62
N ALA A 83 12.44 -38.86 8.27
CA ALA A 83 12.60 -40.28 8.61
C ALA A 83 13.11 -40.49 10.04
N ASN A 84 13.62 -39.44 10.68
CA ASN A 84 14.21 -39.51 12.02
C ASN A 84 13.35 -38.77 13.03
N GLY A 85 12.70 -39.53 13.92
CA GLY A 85 11.91 -39.00 15.05
C GLY A 85 12.73 -38.68 16.30
N SER A 86 14.05 -38.56 16.22
CA SER A 86 14.86 -38.17 17.36
C SER A 86 14.55 -36.73 17.81
N LYS A 87 14.71 -36.49 19.12
CA LYS A 87 14.50 -35.13 19.68
C LYS A 87 15.40 -34.10 19.02
N ASP A 88 16.64 -34.45 18.68
CA ASP A 88 17.64 -33.54 18.10
C ASP A 88 17.22 -33.15 16.68
N ALA A 89 16.78 -34.07 15.83
CA ALA A 89 16.27 -33.77 14.50
C ALA A 89 15.01 -32.88 14.54
N THR A 90 14.11 -33.15 15.49
CA THR A 90 12.92 -32.31 15.68
C THR A 90 13.28 -30.87 16.04
N VAL A 91 14.20 -30.69 16.99
CA VAL A 91 14.67 -29.35 17.40
C VAL A 91 15.35 -28.65 16.23
N GLU A 92 16.21 -29.31 15.48
CA GLU A 92 16.90 -28.75 14.31
C GLU A 92 15.90 -28.24 13.25
N GLY A 93 14.87 -29.02 12.93
CA GLY A 93 13.85 -28.61 11.92
C GLY A 93 13.06 -27.38 12.36
N LEU A 94 12.65 -27.33 13.63
CA LEU A 94 11.90 -26.19 14.18
C LEU A 94 12.81 -24.94 14.31
N GLU A 95 14.06 -25.10 14.76
CA GLU A 95 15.04 -23.99 14.81
C GLU A 95 15.40 -23.46 13.40
N ALA A 96 15.33 -24.31 12.37
CA ALA A 96 15.46 -23.90 11.00
C ALA A 96 14.28 -23.05 10.48
N GLY A 97 13.18 -22.96 11.24
CA GLY A 97 12.01 -22.16 10.93
C GLY A 97 10.84 -22.94 10.33
N ALA A 98 10.82 -24.26 10.43
CA ALA A 98 9.63 -25.05 10.13
C ALA A 98 8.56 -24.80 11.20
N ASP A 99 7.28 -24.83 10.80
CA ASP A 99 6.15 -24.65 11.72
C ASP A 99 5.75 -25.94 12.41
N ASP A 100 5.96 -27.05 11.72
CA ASP A 100 5.65 -28.38 12.26
C ASP A 100 6.46 -29.45 11.50
N TYR A 101 6.41 -30.68 11.99
CA TYR A 101 7.06 -31.82 11.34
C TYR A 101 6.20 -33.08 11.45
N VAL A 102 6.44 -34.05 10.56
CA VAL A 102 5.81 -35.39 10.60
C VAL A 102 6.88 -36.43 10.35
N VAL A 103 6.88 -37.49 11.16
CA VAL A 103 7.84 -38.60 11.06
C VAL A 103 7.32 -39.67 10.09
N LYS A 104 8.14 -40.06 9.11
CA LYS A 104 7.86 -41.16 8.18
C LYS A 104 8.19 -42.51 8.85
N PRO A 105 7.34 -43.56 8.72
CA PRO A 105 6.05 -43.56 8.03
C PRO A 105 4.96 -42.91 8.86
N PHE A 106 4.07 -42.14 8.25
CA PHE A 106 2.97 -41.44 8.90
C PHE A 106 1.61 -41.93 8.41
N GLU A 107 0.59 -41.78 9.25
CA GLU A 107 -0.79 -42.01 8.85
C GLU A 107 -1.37 -40.79 8.12
N GLU A 108 -2.21 -41.04 7.10
CA GLU A 108 -2.88 -39.96 6.35
C GLU A 108 -3.64 -39.00 7.26
N ASN A 109 -4.25 -39.49 8.33
CA ASN A 109 -4.99 -38.66 9.28
C ASN A 109 -4.08 -37.73 10.07
N GLU A 110 -2.88 -38.15 10.45
CA GLU A 110 -1.90 -37.30 11.15
C GLU A 110 -1.52 -36.11 10.27
N LEU A 111 -1.08 -36.38 9.05
CA LEU A 111 -0.75 -35.33 8.08
C LEU A 111 -1.91 -34.39 7.85
N ARG A 112 -3.13 -34.92 7.67
CA ARG A 112 -4.34 -34.13 7.44
C ARG A 112 -4.66 -33.17 8.59
N VAL A 113 -4.48 -33.61 9.83
CA VAL A 113 -4.72 -32.78 11.04
C VAL A 113 -3.72 -31.63 11.09
N ARG A 114 -2.43 -31.87 10.82
CA ARG A 114 -1.39 -30.84 10.83
C ARG A 114 -1.59 -29.83 9.71
N LEU A 115 -1.94 -30.27 8.51
CA LEU A 115 -2.25 -29.35 7.41
C LEU A 115 -3.50 -28.49 7.67
N ARG A 116 -4.50 -29.03 8.39
CA ARG A 116 -5.63 -28.22 8.85
C ARG A 116 -5.23 -27.18 9.87
N ALA A 117 -4.31 -27.51 10.79
CA ALA A 117 -3.76 -26.56 11.73
C ALA A 117 -2.99 -25.44 10.98
N GLY A 118 -2.13 -25.83 10.06
CA GLY A 118 -1.42 -24.87 9.19
C GLY A 118 -2.35 -23.98 8.40
N LYS A 119 -3.40 -24.56 7.79
CA LYS A 119 -4.42 -23.76 7.08
C LYS A 119 -5.07 -22.72 7.99
N ARG A 120 -5.42 -23.10 9.22
CA ARG A 120 -6.01 -22.16 10.18
C ARG A 120 -5.06 -21.00 10.53
N ILE A 121 -3.76 -21.28 10.67
CA ILE A 121 -2.74 -20.25 10.93
C ILE A 121 -2.67 -19.28 9.74
N ILE A 122 -2.64 -19.80 8.51
CA ILE A 122 -2.61 -19.00 7.30
C ILE A 122 -3.87 -18.12 7.20
N ASP A 123 -5.06 -18.72 7.41
CA ASP A 123 -6.34 -18.00 7.34
C ASP A 123 -6.36 -16.85 8.38
N LEU A 124 -5.93 -17.09 9.62
CA LEU A 124 -5.85 -16.05 10.67
C LEU A 124 -4.87 -14.93 10.33
N GLN A 125 -3.72 -15.25 9.74
CA GLN A 125 -2.77 -14.23 9.31
C GLN A 125 -3.29 -13.40 8.13
N MET A 126 -3.95 -14.03 7.18
CA MET A 126 -4.58 -13.32 6.07
C MET A 126 -5.69 -12.37 6.55
N ASP A 127 -6.49 -12.80 7.52
CA ASP A 127 -7.52 -11.95 8.13
C ASP A 127 -6.89 -10.78 8.88
N GLN A 128 -5.79 -11.01 9.59
CA GLN A 128 -5.03 -9.94 10.27
C GLN A 128 -4.45 -8.92 9.27
N LEU A 129 -3.87 -9.38 8.17
CA LEU A 129 -3.35 -8.50 7.12
C LEU A 129 -4.47 -7.66 6.48
N ARG A 130 -5.62 -8.28 6.18
CA ARG A 130 -6.80 -7.58 5.66
C ARG A 130 -7.31 -6.51 6.64
N ALA A 131 -7.48 -6.88 7.90
CA ALA A 131 -7.93 -5.94 8.94
C ALA A 131 -6.95 -4.77 9.11
N ARG A 132 -5.63 -5.04 9.04
CA ARG A 132 -4.59 -4.00 9.10
C ARG A 132 -4.67 -3.05 7.90
N GLU A 133 -4.89 -3.58 6.70
CA GLU A 133 -5.01 -2.74 5.50
C GLU A 133 -6.31 -1.92 5.52
N GLU A 134 -7.44 -2.50 5.94
CA GLU A 134 -8.69 -1.75 6.13
C GLU A 134 -8.55 -0.62 7.16
N LEU A 135 -7.85 -0.89 8.28
CA LEU A 135 -7.57 0.14 9.27
C LEU A 135 -6.66 1.23 8.70
N ARG A 136 -5.64 0.86 7.92
CA ARG A 136 -4.75 1.80 7.25
C ARG A 136 -5.49 2.66 6.24
N GLU A 137 -6.35 2.06 5.42
CA GLU A 137 -7.20 2.80 4.48
C GLU A 137 -8.13 3.78 5.19
N ARG A 138 -8.79 3.35 6.28
CA ARG A 138 -9.64 4.24 7.09
C ARG A 138 -8.83 5.35 7.75
N ALA A 139 -7.64 5.04 8.29
CA ALA A 139 -6.75 6.01 8.90
C ALA A 139 -6.08 6.95 7.89
N SER A 140 -6.12 6.66 6.58
CA SER A 140 -5.52 7.46 5.53
C SER A 140 -6.43 8.54 4.95
N LYS A 141 -7.73 8.52 5.29
CA LYS A 141 -8.72 9.48 4.77
C LYS A 141 -9.10 10.54 5.79
N ASP A 142 -9.39 11.72 5.30
CA ASP A 142 -10.08 12.76 6.06
C ASP A 142 -11.58 12.43 6.11
N LEU A 143 -12.15 12.32 7.31
CA LEU A 143 -13.53 11.86 7.51
C LEU A 143 -14.59 12.84 6.98
N LEU A 144 -14.24 14.11 6.81
CA LEU A 144 -15.16 15.11 6.30
C LEU A 144 -15.22 15.10 4.77
N THR A 145 -14.06 15.12 4.12
CA THR A 145 -13.93 15.27 2.67
C THR A 145 -13.75 13.95 1.94
N MET A 146 -13.46 12.87 2.66
CA MET A 146 -13.12 11.54 2.12
C MET A 146 -11.91 11.53 1.17
N LEU A 147 -11.16 12.62 1.11
CA LEU A 147 -9.86 12.69 0.45
C LEU A 147 -8.77 12.07 1.34
N PRO A 148 -7.59 11.74 0.79
CA PRO A 148 -6.40 11.49 1.58
C PRO A 148 -6.21 12.57 2.65
N ASN A 149 -5.93 12.16 3.88
CA ASN A 149 -5.60 13.08 4.95
C ASN A 149 -4.15 13.57 4.81
N ARG A 150 -3.71 14.45 5.70
CA ARG A 150 -2.36 15.04 5.67
C ARG A 150 -1.26 13.98 5.59
N ALA A 151 -1.33 12.94 6.42
CA ALA A 151 -0.30 11.89 6.44
C ALA A 151 -0.24 11.13 5.12
N ALA A 152 -1.41 10.77 4.57
CA ALA A 152 -1.51 10.02 3.33
C ALA A 152 -1.03 10.83 2.11
N ILE A 153 -1.40 12.11 2.00
CA ILE A 153 -0.99 12.93 0.85
C ILE A 153 0.50 13.30 0.92
N CYS A 154 1.06 13.53 2.13
CA CYS A 154 2.50 13.74 2.29
C CYS A 154 3.29 12.47 1.93
N GLY A 155 2.85 11.28 2.37
CA GLY A 155 3.48 10.02 2.00
C GLY A 155 3.39 9.72 0.48
N ALA A 156 2.30 10.13 -0.16
CA ALA A 156 2.17 10.07 -1.61
C ALA A 156 3.17 10.99 -2.31
N LEU A 157 3.35 12.21 -1.84
CA LEU A 157 4.37 13.14 -2.34
C LEU A 157 5.77 12.56 -2.19
N GLU A 158 6.14 12.03 -1.03
CA GLU A 158 7.44 11.37 -0.81
C GLU A 158 7.67 10.23 -1.79
N THR A 159 6.66 9.39 -2.01
CA THR A 159 6.73 8.26 -2.95
C THR A 159 6.96 8.73 -4.38
N GLU A 160 6.24 9.76 -4.83
CA GLU A 160 6.40 10.31 -6.19
C GLU A 160 7.72 11.04 -6.36
N LEU A 161 8.21 11.77 -5.36
CA LEU A 161 9.53 12.40 -5.38
C LEU A 161 10.65 11.35 -5.53
N ALA A 162 10.60 10.27 -4.74
CA ALA A 162 11.57 9.19 -4.83
C ALA A 162 11.53 8.45 -6.19
N ARG A 163 10.34 8.29 -6.78
CA ARG A 163 10.15 7.71 -8.12
C ARG A 163 10.72 8.63 -9.20
N CYS A 164 10.38 9.91 -9.16
CA CYS A 164 10.82 10.89 -10.15
C CYS A 164 12.31 11.21 -10.07
N HIS A 165 12.92 11.15 -8.90
CA HIS A 165 14.37 11.24 -8.74
C HIS A 165 15.09 10.13 -9.53
N ARG A 166 14.61 8.89 -9.46
CA ARG A 166 15.17 7.76 -10.22
C ARG A 166 14.99 7.92 -11.73
N ASP A 167 13.81 8.39 -12.14
CA ASP A 167 13.42 8.48 -13.54
C ASP A 167 13.84 9.81 -14.18
N LYS A 168 14.48 10.73 -13.45
CA LYS A 168 14.85 12.10 -13.84
C LYS A 168 13.65 12.88 -14.39
N ARG A 169 12.53 12.80 -13.69
CA ARG A 169 11.30 13.51 -14.00
C ARG A 169 10.97 14.51 -12.90
N SER A 170 9.99 15.37 -13.13
CA SER A 170 9.55 16.36 -12.16
C SER A 170 8.18 16.03 -11.55
N VAL A 171 7.93 16.54 -10.35
CA VAL A 171 6.64 16.47 -9.65
C VAL A 171 6.15 17.87 -9.38
N GLY A 172 4.95 18.20 -9.88
CA GLY A 172 4.25 19.42 -9.51
C GLY A 172 3.62 19.28 -8.13
N VAL A 173 3.78 20.31 -7.30
CA VAL A 173 3.19 20.41 -5.97
C VAL A 173 2.36 21.68 -5.89
N ILE A 174 1.08 21.56 -5.56
CA ILE A 174 0.18 22.69 -5.39
C ILE A 174 -0.38 22.66 -3.97
N LEU A 175 -0.20 23.74 -3.23
CA LEU A 175 -0.91 23.97 -1.97
C LEU A 175 -1.97 25.04 -2.22
N LEU A 176 -3.18 24.78 -1.81
CA LEU A 176 -4.29 25.71 -1.95
C LEU A 176 -5.02 25.89 -0.62
N ASP A 177 -5.65 27.05 -0.47
CA ASP A 177 -6.40 27.44 0.72
C ASP A 177 -7.67 28.20 0.30
N ILE A 178 -8.80 27.86 0.93
CA ILE A 178 -10.08 28.51 0.64
C ILE A 178 -10.09 29.92 1.19
N ASP A 179 -10.27 30.88 0.30
CA ASP A 179 -10.25 32.29 0.67
C ASP A 179 -11.40 32.64 1.63
N HIS A 180 -11.04 33.35 2.71
CA HIS A 180 -12.01 33.84 3.70
C HIS A 180 -12.86 32.76 4.35
N PHE A 181 -12.37 31.51 4.47
CA PHE A 181 -13.12 30.38 5.02
C PHE A 181 -13.65 30.66 6.44
N LYS A 182 -12.84 31.32 7.28
CA LYS A 182 -13.29 31.76 8.61
C LYS A 182 -14.54 32.65 8.54
N LYS A 183 -14.59 33.57 7.57
CA LYS A 183 -15.77 34.44 7.38
C LYS A 183 -17.02 33.64 6.98
N ILE A 184 -16.84 32.59 6.18
CA ILE A 184 -17.94 31.66 5.85
C ILE A 184 -18.46 31.00 7.12
N ASN A 185 -17.57 30.45 7.96
CA ASN A 185 -17.96 29.85 9.23
C ASN A 185 -18.65 30.85 10.18
N ASP A 186 -18.10 32.06 10.30
CA ASP A 186 -18.63 33.10 11.18
C ASP A 186 -20.02 33.61 10.73
N THR A 187 -20.29 33.56 9.41
CA THR A 187 -21.55 34.07 8.84
C THR A 187 -22.63 33.00 8.73
N TYR A 188 -22.27 31.79 8.32
CA TYR A 188 -23.24 30.73 7.97
C TYR A 188 -23.16 29.52 8.91
N GLY A 189 -22.23 29.53 9.85
CA GLY A 189 -22.02 28.44 10.80
C GLY A 189 -21.08 27.33 10.27
N HIS A 190 -20.57 26.52 11.20
CA HIS A 190 -19.62 25.45 10.89
C HIS A 190 -20.18 24.34 9.99
N PHE A 191 -21.47 24.03 10.06
CA PHE A 191 -22.10 23.04 9.18
C PHE A 191 -22.00 23.44 7.71
N THR A 192 -22.28 24.71 7.41
CA THR A 192 -22.12 25.26 6.04
C THR A 192 -20.65 25.27 5.62
N GLY A 193 -19.72 25.61 6.53
CA GLY A 193 -18.28 25.48 6.27
C GLY A 193 -17.87 24.05 5.93
N ASP A 194 -18.38 23.07 6.67
CA ASP A 194 -18.15 21.65 6.38
C ASP A 194 -18.69 21.24 5.00
N ALA A 195 -19.86 21.76 4.61
CA ALA A 195 -20.43 21.51 3.29
C ALA A 195 -19.59 22.16 2.17
N VAL A 196 -19.05 23.37 2.39
CA VAL A 196 -18.09 24.03 1.48
C VAL A 196 -16.83 23.20 1.33
N LEU A 197 -16.28 22.64 2.41
CA LEU A 197 -15.10 21.76 2.34
C LEU A 197 -15.37 20.49 1.54
N ARG A 198 -16.54 19.85 1.71
CA ARG A 198 -16.93 18.67 0.92
C ARG A 198 -17.07 18.99 -0.56
N GLU A 199 -17.73 20.09 -0.89
CA GLU A 199 -17.94 20.52 -2.27
C GLU A 199 -16.62 20.92 -2.93
N THR A 200 -15.74 21.64 -2.22
CA THR A 200 -14.38 21.95 -2.69
C THR A 200 -13.61 20.66 -3.01
N ALA A 201 -13.60 19.70 -2.10
CA ALA A 201 -12.97 18.40 -2.30
C ALA A 201 -13.51 17.65 -3.53
N SER A 202 -14.83 17.67 -3.73
CA SER A 202 -15.50 17.09 -4.88
C SER A 202 -15.05 17.75 -6.19
N ARG A 203 -15.07 19.08 -6.26
CA ARG A 203 -14.66 19.84 -7.44
C ARG A 203 -13.18 19.64 -7.77
N LEU A 204 -12.30 19.58 -6.76
CA LEU A 204 -10.89 19.29 -6.95
C LEU A 204 -10.70 17.90 -7.55
N ARG A 205 -11.33 16.88 -6.98
CA ARG A 205 -11.21 15.48 -7.41
C ARG A 205 -11.66 15.27 -8.87
N HIS A 206 -12.74 15.91 -9.29
CA HIS A 206 -13.26 15.78 -10.67
C HIS A 206 -12.34 16.40 -11.73
N ASN A 207 -11.38 17.25 -11.34
CA ASN A 207 -10.42 17.89 -12.23
C ASN A 207 -9.06 17.18 -12.28
N MET A 208 -8.92 16.01 -11.63
CA MET A 208 -7.67 15.28 -11.56
C MET A 208 -7.56 14.23 -12.65
N ARG A 209 -6.34 14.00 -13.13
CA ARG A 209 -6.00 12.84 -13.94
C ARG A 209 -5.95 11.59 -13.05
N PRO A 210 -6.00 10.38 -13.62
CA PRO A 210 -5.95 9.14 -12.82
C PRO A 210 -4.71 9.01 -11.91
N TYR A 211 -3.61 9.67 -12.28
CA TYR A 211 -2.34 9.60 -11.53
C TYR A 211 -2.11 10.79 -10.61
N ASP A 212 -2.90 11.87 -10.77
CA ASP A 212 -2.83 13.02 -9.88
C ASP A 212 -3.45 12.68 -8.54
N GLN A 213 -2.94 13.27 -7.46
CA GLN A 213 -3.46 13.03 -6.13
C GLN A 213 -3.81 14.36 -5.45
N VAL A 214 -4.89 14.36 -4.70
CA VAL A 214 -5.32 15.49 -3.87
C VAL A 214 -5.68 14.99 -2.49
N GLY A 215 -5.27 15.72 -1.45
CA GLY A 215 -5.58 15.41 -0.06
C GLY A 215 -5.86 16.68 0.75
N ARG A 216 -6.56 16.52 1.87
CA ARG A 216 -6.76 17.60 2.83
C ARG A 216 -5.51 17.73 3.70
N TYR A 217 -4.82 18.86 3.57
CA TYR A 217 -3.55 19.10 4.27
C TYR A 217 -3.76 19.74 5.65
N GLY A 218 -4.73 20.64 5.77
CA GLY A 218 -5.07 21.35 7.00
C GLY A 218 -6.55 21.61 7.13
N GLY A 219 -6.94 22.59 7.93
CA GLY A 219 -8.35 22.97 8.15
C GLY A 219 -9.11 23.24 6.84
N GLU A 220 -8.64 24.25 6.10
CA GLU A 220 -9.18 24.70 4.80
C GLU A 220 -8.15 24.54 3.66
N GLU A 221 -7.05 23.84 3.93
CA GLU A 221 -5.93 23.67 3.00
C GLU A 221 -5.96 22.28 2.34
N PHE A 222 -5.65 22.25 1.04
CA PHE A 222 -5.53 21.02 0.26
C PHE A 222 -4.18 20.99 -0.45
N LEU A 223 -3.57 19.81 -0.48
CA LEU A 223 -2.32 19.53 -1.18
C LEU A 223 -2.61 18.67 -2.42
N VAL A 224 -2.04 19.08 -3.57
CA VAL A 224 -2.15 18.35 -4.83
C VAL A 224 -0.75 17.93 -5.27
N VAL A 225 -0.64 16.68 -5.71
CA VAL A 225 0.60 16.07 -6.23
C VAL A 225 0.36 15.68 -7.68
N LEU A 226 1.20 16.19 -8.58
CA LEU A 226 1.10 16.01 -10.03
C LEU A 226 2.35 15.29 -10.55
N PRO A 227 2.33 13.96 -10.72
CA PRO A 227 3.46 13.23 -11.29
C PRO A 227 3.77 13.66 -12.74
N ASN A 228 5.05 13.67 -13.12
CA ASN A 228 5.53 14.00 -14.46
C ASN A 228 4.99 15.36 -14.96
N CYS A 229 5.11 16.40 -14.16
CA CYS A 229 4.52 17.70 -14.41
C CYS A 229 5.59 18.79 -14.19
N ASP A 230 5.80 19.63 -15.21
CA ASP A 230 6.63 20.82 -15.12
C ASP A 230 5.88 22.01 -14.51
N LEU A 231 6.58 23.13 -14.28
CA LEU A 231 6.00 24.28 -13.61
C LEU A 231 4.86 24.93 -14.41
N GLU A 232 4.97 24.97 -15.73
CA GLU A 232 3.96 25.56 -16.61
C GLU A 232 2.68 24.71 -16.58
N GLN A 233 2.84 23.39 -16.68
CA GLN A 233 1.73 22.43 -16.59
C GLN A 233 1.07 22.45 -15.21
N ALA A 234 1.86 22.53 -14.12
CA ALA A 234 1.35 22.60 -12.77
C ALA A 234 0.57 23.92 -12.53
N ALA A 235 1.10 25.05 -12.99
CA ALA A 235 0.42 26.32 -12.91
C ALA A 235 -0.88 26.34 -13.74
N ALA A 236 -0.86 25.78 -14.94
CA ALA A 236 -2.06 25.64 -15.76
C ALA A 236 -3.11 24.73 -15.10
N GLN A 237 -2.71 23.67 -14.41
CA GLN A 237 -3.62 22.84 -13.64
C GLN A 237 -4.22 23.60 -12.44
N ALA A 238 -3.39 24.33 -11.69
CA ALA A 238 -3.86 25.17 -10.60
C ALA A 238 -4.88 26.22 -11.06
N GLU A 239 -4.64 26.84 -12.22
CA GLU A 239 -5.57 27.83 -12.79
C GLU A 239 -6.90 27.20 -13.23
N ARG A 240 -6.88 25.99 -13.80
CA ARG A 240 -8.11 25.24 -14.08
C ARG A 240 -8.90 24.93 -12.81
N MET A 241 -8.22 24.52 -11.76
CA MET A 241 -8.87 24.26 -10.46
C MET A 241 -9.46 25.54 -9.86
N ARG A 242 -8.69 26.64 -9.88
CA ARG A 242 -9.16 27.96 -9.42
C ARG A 242 -10.40 28.40 -10.14
N HIS A 243 -10.37 28.35 -11.47
CA HIS A 243 -11.52 28.72 -12.31
C HIS A 243 -12.74 27.87 -11.97
N ARG A 244 -12.58 26.55 -11.85
CA ARG A 244 -13.69 25.63 -11.55
C ARG A 244 -14.29 25.86 -10.16
N LEU A 245 -13.48 26.23 -9.19
CA LEU A 245 -13.96 26.54 -7.84
C LEU A 245 -14.79 27.83 -7.83
N HIS A 246 -14.38 28.83 -8.61
CA HIS A 246 -14.99 30.17 -8.59
C HIS A 246 -16.08 30.39 -9.67
N SER A 247 -16.12 29.58 -10.74
CA SER A 247 -17.06 29.82 -11.86
C SER A 247 -18.49 29.42 -11.60
N GLU A 248 -18.73 28.57 -10.59
CA GLU A 248 -20.05 28.04 -10.27
C GLU A 248 -20.39 28.27 -8.79
N ILE A 249 -21.60 28.76 -8.53
CA ILE A 249 -22.13 28.91 -7.18
C ILE A 249 -22.11 27.54 -6.47
N MET A 250 -21.69 27.53 -5.23
CA MET A 250 -21.86 26.36 -4.35
C MET A 250 -23.24 26.45 -3.65
N LEU A 251 -24.10 25.48 -3.96
CA LEU A 251 -25.36 25.32 -3.28
C LEU A 251 -25.16 24.40 -2.08
N VAL A 252 -25.04 24.98 -0.90
CA VAL A 252 -24.77 24.25 0.34
C VAL A 252 -25.72 24.65 1.43
N ASP A 253 -26.41 23.68 2.03
CA ASP A 253 -27.37 23.85 3.11
C ASP A 253 -28.44 24.96 2.84
N GLY A 254 -28.86 25.11 1.57
CA GLY A 254 -29.80 26.12 1.12
C GLY A 254 -29.24 27.53 0.94
N ALA A 255 -27.93 27.71 1.12
CA ALA A 255 -27.21 28.95 0.83
C ALA A 255 -26.51 28.88 -0.55
N GLU A 256 -26.53 30.01 -1.25
CA GLU A 256 -25.78 30.21 -2.50
C GLU A 256 -24.50 30.98 -2.20
N LEU A 257 -23.35 30.29 -2.33
CA LEU A 257 -22.05 30.85 -1.97
C LEU A 257 -21.11 30.94 -3.15
N TRP A 258 -20.49 32.09 -3.33
CA TRP A 258 -19.32 32.26 -4.18
C TRP A 258 -18.07 31.97 -3.37
N VAL A 259 -17.40 30.87 -3.70
CA VAL A 259 -16.18 30.44 -3.01
C VAL A 259 -15.00 30.59 -3.97
N SER A 260 -13.90 31.16 -3.46
CA SER A 260 -12.62 31.20 -4.18
C SER A 260 -11.54 30.56 -3.33
N ALA A 261 -10.42 30.23 -3.97
CA ALA A 261 -9.25 29.73 -3.32
C ALA A 261 -7.99 30.37 -3.92
N SER A 262 -6.96 30.51 -3.11
CA SER A 262 -5.61 30.92 -3.53
C SER A 262 -4.73 29.70 -3.69
N PHE A 263 -3.79 29.73 -4.65
CA PHE A 263 -2.96 28.59 -5.02
C PHE A 263 -1.49 28.96 -5.03
N GLY A 264 -0.67 28.17 -4.35
CA GLY A 264 0.78 28.21 -4.43
C GLY A 264 1.30 26.97 -5.16
N VAL A 265 2.15 27.17 -6.13
CA VAL A 265 2.65 26.12 -7.03
C VAL A 265 4.16 26.09 -7.04
N THR A 266 4.71 24.89 -6.90
CA THR A 266 6.14 24.61 -7.12
C THR A 266 6.33 23.30 -7.85
N VAL A 267 7.56 23.03 -8.29
CA VAL A 267 7.91 21.78 -8.97
C VAL A 267 9.24 21.28 -8.44
N SER A 268 9.35 19.95 -8.27
CA SER A 268 10.63 19.33 -7.95
C SER A 268 11.55 19.33 -9.17
N ASP A 269 12.81 19.65 -8.94
CA ASP A 269 13.86 19.64 -9.96
C ASP A 269 14.54 18.27 -10.13
N GLY A 270 13.98 17.21 -9.52
CA GLY A 270 14.55 15.88 -9.48
C GLY A 270 15.71 15.74 -8.48
N SER A 271 15.97 16.76 -7.66
CA SER A 271 16.93 16.70 -6.54
C SER A 271 16.41 15.77 -5.43
N ASP A 272 17.34 15.25 -4.63
CA ASP A 272 17.04 14.42 -3.45
C ASP A 272 16.62 15.29 -2.24
N ARG A 273 15.61 16.13 -2.44
CA ARG A 273 15.04 16.96 -1.39
C ARG A 273 13.75 16.31 -0.86
N GLY A 274 13.55 16.36 0.46
CA GLY A 274 12.36 15.83 1.11
C GLY A 274 11.07 16.59 0.75
N ALA A 275 9.94 15.95 0.94
CA ALA A 275 8.61 16.52 0.68
C ALA A 275 8.37 17.84 1.41
N ASP A 276 8.88 18.00 2.62
CA ASP A 276 8.74 19.22 3.42
C ASP A 276 9.29 20.47 2.74
N VAL A 277 10.36 20.33 1.92
CA VAL A 277 10.93 21.45 1.18
C VAL A 277 9.95 21.96 0.13
N PHE A 278 9.34 21.05 -0.63
CA PHE A 278 8.41 21.42 -1.70
C PHE A 278 7.07 21.94 -1.15
N VAL A 279 6.59 21.37 -0.06
CA VAL A 279 5.40 21.90 0.63
C VAL A 279 5.66 23.32 1.13
N ARG A 280 6.83 23.61 1.71
CA ARG A 280 7.20 24.96 2.14
C ARG A 280 7.29 25.94 0.97
N LEU A 281 7.90 25.56 -0.15
CA LEU A 281 7.96 26.38 -1.35
C LEU A 281 6.57 26.70 -1.92
N ALA A 282 5.69 25.70 -1.91
CA ALA A 282 4.29 25.89 -2.28
C ALA A 282 3.56 26.83 -1.30
N ASP A 283 3.82 26.75 0.00
CA ASP A 283 3.26 27.63 1.03
C ASP A 283 3.73 29.09 0.84
N GLU A 284 5.02 29.30 0.56
CA GLU A 284 5.57 30.63 0.25
C GLU A 284 4.88 31.23 -1.00
N ALA A 285 4.62 30.41 -2.01
CA ALA A 285 3.87 30.84 -3.20
C ALA A 285 2.40 31.15 -2.85
N LEU A 286 1.75 30.31 -2.05
CA LEU A 286 0.39 30.52 -1.57
C LEU A 286 0.26 31.81 -0.76
N TYR A 287 1.22 32.09 0.10
CA TYR A 287 1.26 33.35 0.84
C TYR A 287 1.30 34.56 -0.08
N ARG A 288 2.11 34.51 -1.16
CA ARG A 288 2.09 35.57 -2.19
C ARG A 288 0.75 35.70 -2.91
N ALA A 289 0.11 34.58 -3.27
CA ALA A 289 -1.22 34.57 -3.88
C ALA A 289 -2.25 35.27 -2.98
N LYS A 290 -2.24 34.96 -1.67
CA LYS A 290 -3.09 35.65 -0.69
C LYS A 290 -2.78 37.15 -0.58
N GLY A 291 -1.51 37.54 -0.66
CA GLY A 291 -1.07 38.95 -0.67
C GLY A 291 -1.45 39.72 -1.93
N ASN A 292 -1.50 39.07 -3.08
CA ASN A 292 -1.84 39.64 -4.39
C ASN A 292 -3.36 39.83 -4.61
N GLY A 293 -4.16 39.70 -3.60
CA GLY A 293 -5.61 39.93 -3.68
C GLY A 293 -6.45 38.66 -3.65
N ARG A 294 -5.84 37.50 -3.40
CA ARG A 294 -6.50 36.19 -3.36
C ARG A 294 -7.05 35.74 -4.71
N ASN A 295 -7.76 34.60 -4.77
CA ASN A 295 -8.36 34.03 -5.97
C ASN A 295 -7.38 34.06 -7.16
N CYS A 296 -6.13 33.68 -6.92
CA CYS A 296 -5.08 33.66 -7.94
C CYS A 296 -4.08 32.55 -7.70
N VAL A 297 -3.26 32.30 -8.71
CA VAL A 297 -2.16 31.33 -8.69
C VAL A 297 -0.84 32.09 -8.58
N SER A 298 0.04 31.66 -7.68
CA SER A 298 1.43 32.13 -7.63
C SER A 298 2.37 30.92 -7.72
N THR A 299 3.51 31.12 -8.36
CA THR A 299 4.50 30.06 -8.57
C THR A 299 5.80 30.37 -7.80
N GLN A 300 6.49 29.33 -7.34
CA GLN A 300 7.83 29.40 -6.78
C GLN A 300 8.72 28.38 -7.50
N THR A 301 9.83 28.85 -8.01
CA THR A 301 10.91 27.97 -8.50
C THR A 301 11.77 27.50 -7.35
N THR A 302 12.31 26.27 -7.47
CA THR A 302 13.26 25.66 -6.51
C THR A 302 14.60 26.39 -6.47
#